data_fe166b95d302437b34ea2df54b683d42
#
_entry.id   fe166b95d302437b34ea2df54b683d42
#
_cell.length_a   1.000
_cell.length_b   1.000
_cell.length_c   1.000
_cell.angle_alpha   90.00
_cell.angle_beta   90.00
_cell.angle_gamma   90.00
#
_symmetry.space_group_name_H-M   'P 1'
#
loop_
_entity.id
_entity.type
_entity.pdbx_description
1 polymer ?
#
loop_
_entity_poly.entity_id
_entity_poly.type
_entity_poly.pdbx_seq_one_letter_code
_entity_poly.pdbx_strand_id
1 'polypeptide(L)'
;VLVLAFSSSIHARDYVSIAGSSTVFPFATIVAEQLGKNPNLKTPVVESGGSSVGKKGVCDGIGTQFIDVGNASSRMKVKELAYCDKNKVTVTEIKVGYDGIVLANSKDVPQLKISLSDLGKALTAKVPVNGKMVENPYKTWKDVNSELPDIEIRVYGPPTTSGTRASFAEIVNEKAYCKKDPEVKAIGYKAKNCRAMRTDGAYIEAGEQDNLIVQKLNEDLTAFGIFGFSYLDQNSDTVQGAELS
;
A
#
# COMPACT_ATOMS: atom_id res chain seq x y z
N VAL A 1 37.91 11.26 47.07
CA VAL A 1 36.99 10.59 46.14
C VAL A 1 36.72 11.56 45.02
N LEU A 2 37.26 11.24 43.81
CA LEU A 2 37.11 12.07 42.61
C LEU A 2 35.84 11.58 41.88
N VAL A 3 34.75 12.37 41.90
CA VAL A 3 33.51 12.08 41.13
C VAL A 3 33.72 12.65 39.71
N LEU A 4 34.00 11.80 38.76
CA LEU A 4 33.99 12.16 37.34
C LEU A 4 32.55 12.19 36.86
N ALA A 5 32.00 13.41 36.69
CA ALA A 5 30.73 13.62 36.00
C ALA A 5 30.95 13.38 34.49
N PHE A 6 30.51 12.24 33.98
CA PHE A 6 30.38 12.04 32.53
C PHE A 6 29.23 12.89 31.99
N SER A 7 29.56 14.05 31.43
CA SER A 7 28.61 14.84 30.64
C SER A 7 28.36 14.08 29.34
N SER A 8 27.29 13.29 29.29
CA SER A 8 26.78 12.74 28.05
C SER A 8 26.32 13.92 27.18
N SER A 9 27.12 14.26 26.17
CA SER A 9 26.69 15.22 25.15
C SER A 9 25.50 14.64 24.43
N ILE A 10 24.29 15.07 24.79
CA ILE A 10 23.08 14.78 24.05
C ILE A 10 23.22 15.54 22.72
N HIS A 11 23.67 14.89 21.68
CA HIS A 11 23.66 15.45 20.34
C HIS A 11 22.20 15.49 19.90
N ALA A 12 21.61 16.68 19.87
CA ALA A 12 20.32 16.89 19.24
C ALA A 12 20.46 16.60 17.74
N ARG A 13 19.54 15.78 17.19
CA ARG A 13 19.44 15.58 15.74
C ARG A 13 19.07 16.93 15.10
N ASP A 14 19.81 17.36 14.08
CA ASP A 14 19.67 18.66 13.41
C ASP A 14 18.91 18.57 12.07
N TYR A 15 18.30 17.42 11.79
CA TYR A 15 17.48 17.17 10.59
C TYR A 15 16.12 16.59 10.97
N VAL A 16 15.13 16.77 10.08
CA VAL A 16 13.80 16.15 10.19
C VAL A 16 13.87 14.71 9.73
N SER A 17 13.41 13.77 10.55
CA SER A 17 13.32 12.35 10.23
C SER A 17 11.90 12.00 9.81
N ILE A 18 11.76 11.46 8.62
CA ILE A 18 10.48 11.14 7.98
C ILE A 18 10.51 9.66 7.61
N ALA A 19 9.47 8.90 7.99
CA ALA A 19 9.36 7.50 7.55
C ALA A 19 7.91 7.14 7.23
N GLY A 20 7.71 6.13 6.39
CA GLY A 20 6.39 5.57 6.18
C GLY A 20 6.08 5.12 4.76
N SER A 21 4.95 5.58 4.23
CA SER A 21 4.34 5.13 2.99
C SER A 21 5.28 5.16 1.78
N SER A 22 5.41 4.03 1.07
CA SER A 22 6.08 3.95 -0.23
C SER A 22 5.40 4.82 -1.30
N THR A 23 4.07 4.92 -1.26
CA THR A 23 3.28 5.78 -2.14
C THR A 23 3.61 7.27 -1.99
N VAL A 24 3.86 7.72 -0.74
CA VAL A 24 4.19 9.12 -0.44
C VAL A 24 5.68 9.39 -0.57
N PHE A 25 6.52 8.36 -0.52
CA PHE A 25 7.97 8.45 -0.51
C PHE A 25 8.56 9.30 -1.64
N PRO A 26 8.20 9.13 -2.94
CA PRO A 26 8.77 9.93 -4.03
C PRO A 26 8.49 11.42 -3.85
N PHE A 27 7.28 11.78 -3.44
CA PHE A 27 6.88 13.18 -3.22
C PHE A 27 7.60 13.78 -2.02
N ALA A 28 7.69 13.05 -0.90
CA ALA A 28 8.39 13.49 0.29
C ALA A 28 9.89 13.69 0.04
N THR A 29 10.50 12.85 -0.80
CA THR A 29 11.91 12.95 -1.20
C THR A 29 12.16 14.24 -1.99
N ILE A 30 11.31 14.55 -2.97
CA ILE A 30 11.42 15.81 -3.75
C ILE A 30 11.33 17.03 -2.80
N VAL A 31 10.38 17.02 -1.86
CA VAL A 31 10.24 18.11 -0.89
C VAL A 31 11.47 18.23 -0.01
N ALA A 32 12.00 17.10 0.49
CA ALA A 32 13.21 17.07 1.31
C ALA A 32 14.43 17.63 0.57
N GLU A 33 14.62 17.25 -0.70
CA GLU A 33 15.68 17.76 -1.55
C GLU A 33 15.56 19.27 -1.79
N GLN A 34 14.33 19.77 -2.02
CA GLN A 34 14.10 21.19 -2.18
C GLN A 34 14.39 21.99 -0.89
N LEU A 35 14.00 21.46 0.27
CA LEU A 35 14.33 22.05 1.57
C LEU A 35 15.83 22.05 1.81
N GLY A 36 16.55 20.99 1.44
CA GLY A 36 17.99 20.87 1.57
C GLY A 36 18.80 21.85 0.73
N LYS A 37 18.18 22.52 -0.26
CA LYS A 37 18.81 23.63 -1.01
C LYS A 37 18.94 24.90 -0.18
N ASN A 38 18.20 25.02 0.92
CA ASN A 38 18.35 26.13 1.84
C ASN A 38 19.58 25.92 2.72
N PRO A 39 20.60 26.80 2.68
CA PRO A 39 21.85 26.62 3.43
C PRO A 39 21.67 26.64 4.97
N ASN A 40 20.53 27.13 5.44
CA ASN A 40 20.20 27.20 6.88
C ASN A 40 19.44 25.96 7.38
N LEU A 41 19.13 24.98 6.52
CA LEU A 41 18.40 23.78 6.86
C LEU A 41 19.20 22.53 6.48
N LYS A 42 19.16 21.52 7.33
CA LYS A 42 19.65 20.19 6.95
C LYS A 42 18.58 19.49 6.11
N THR A 43 19.03 18.80 5.08
CA THR A 43 18.14 17.99 4.25
C THR A 43 17.41 16.97 5.10
N PRO A 44 16.07 16.94 5.10
CA PRO A 44 15.32 15.88 5.80
C PRO A 44 15.71 14.50 5.29
N VAL A 45 15.73 13.52 6.19
CA VAL A 45 15.93 12.11 5.84
C VAL A 45 14.57 11.45 5.66
N VAL A 46 14.34 10.85 4.50
CA VAL A 46 13.08 10.18 4.15
C VAL A 46 13.33 8.70 3.96
N GLU A 47 12.57 7.85 4.68
CA GLU A 47 12.67 6.40 4.63
C GLU A 47 11.33 5.78 4.21
N SER A 48 11.39 4.77 3.34
CA SER A 48 10.24 3.97 2.94
C SER A 48 10.14 2.70 3.79
N GLY A 49 9.02 2.52 4.50
CA GLY A 49 8.80 1.35 5.37
C GLY A 49 7.33 0.98 5.49
N GLY A 50 6.47 1.60 4.65
CA GLY A 50 5.03 1.42 4.67
C GLY A 50 4.28 2.33 5.64
N SER A 51 3.00 2.59 5.34
CA SER A 51 2.14 3.50 6.13
C SER A 51 2.02 3.10 7.60
N SER A 52 2.09 1.80 7.92
CA SER A 52 2.00 1.32 9.29
C SER A 52 3.24 1.71 10.10
N VAL A 53 4.43 1.70 9.48
CA VAL A 53 5.69 2.14 10.10
C VAL A 53 5.62 3.63 10.39
N GLY A 54 5.20 4.46 9.42
CA GLY A 54 5.04 5.90 9.62
C GLY A 54 4.06 6.25 10.74
N LYS A 55 2.86 5.65 10.70
CA LYS A 55 1.81 5.89 11.72
C LYS A 55 2.22 5.43 13.11
N LYS A 56 2.89 4.28 13.21
CA LYS A 56 3.38 3.79 14.50
C LYS A 56 4.54 4.64 14.99
N GLY A 57 5.53 4.88 14.14
CA GLY A 57 6.76 5.58 14.51
C GLY A 57 6.52 6.99 15.03
N VAL A 58 5.60 7.76 14.42
CA VAL A 58 5.24 9.10 14.92
C VAL A 58 4.52 9.06 16.29
N CYS A 59 3.93 7.91 16.64
CA CYS A 59 3.25 7.69 17.92
C CYS A 59 4.13 7.01 18.98
N ASP A 60 5.34 6.57 18.66
CA ASP A 60 6.22 5.85 19.60
C ASP A 60 6.77 6.77 20.71
N GLY A 61 6.84 8.10 20.47
CA GLY A 61 7.28 9.06 21.45
C GLY A 61 7.68 10.42 20.86
N ILE A 62 8.19 11.28 21.73
CA ILE A 62 8.70 12.61 21.38
C ILE A 62 10.19 12.65 21.70
N GLY A 63 11.00 13.18 20.80
CA GLY A 63 12.44 13.34 20.98
C GLY A 63 13.24 12.81 19.78
N THR A 64 14.55 13.03 19.81
CA THR A 64 15.45 12.80 18.67
C THR A 64 15.63 11.33 18.28
N GLN A 65 15.18 10.39 19.13
CA GLN A 65 15.20 8.94 18.85
C GLN A 65 13.97 8.48 18.07
N PHE A 66 12.95 9.33 17.89
CA PHE A 66 11.73 9.01 17.15
C PHE A 66 11.66 9.79 15.84
N ILE A 67 10.81 9.36 14.91
CA ILE A 67 10.55 10.12 13.69
C ILE A 67 9.69 11.36 13.98
N ASP A 68 9.91 12.42 13.22
CA ASP A 68 9.14 13.67 13.36
C ASP A 68 7.88 13.65 12.50
N VAL A 69 7.93 13.00 11.33
CA VAL A 69 6.83 12.94 10.38
C VAL A 69 6.58 11.50 9.95
N GLY A 70 5.33 11.06 10.09
CA GLY A 70 4.87 9.77 9.62
C GLY A 70 4.11 9.89 8.29
N ASN A 71 4.71 9.44 7.19
CA ASN A 71 4.03 9.39 5.89
C ASN A 71 3.02 8.23 5.83
N ALA A 72 1.81 8.51 5.30
CA ALA A 72 0.78 7.50 5.16
C ALA A 72 -0.09 7.73 3.92
N SER A 73 -0.41 6.67 3.18
CA SER A 73 -1.36 6.67 2.05
C SER A 73 -2.81 6.40 2.49
N SER A 74 -3.07 6.36 3.81
CA SER A 74 -4.40 6.21 4.37
C SER A 74 -4.50 6.90 5.71
N ARG A 75 -5.71 7.36 6.07
CA ARG A 75 -5.97 8.01 7.36
C ARG A 75 -5.64 7.11 8.55
N MET A 76 -5.33 7.73 9.68
CA MET A 76 -5.18 7.01 10.95
C MET A 76 -6.51 6.40 11.40
N LYS A 77 -6.45 5.17 11.88
CA LYS A 77 -7.58 4.45 12.45
C LYS A 77 -7.70 4.78 13.95
N VAL A 78 -8.90 4.61 14.50
CA VAL A 78 -9.15 4.85 15.94
C VAL A 78 -8.14 4.12 16.84
N LYS A 79 -7.77 2.88 16.51
CA LYS A 79 -6.78 2.12 17.29
C LYS A 79 -5.34 2.69 17.19
N GLU A 80 -5.01 3.33 16.07
CA GLU A 80 -3.71 3.96 15.86
C GLU A 80 -3.64 5.28 16.65
N LEU A 81 -4.72 6.06 16.65
CA LEU A 81 -4.85 7.26 17.51
C LEU A 81 -4.78 6.90 18.99
N ALA A 82 -5.49 5.85 19.43
CA ALA A 82 -5.44 5.38 20.82
C ALA A 82 -4.01 4.94 21.24
N TYR A 83 -3.20 4.47 20.28
CA TYR A 83 -1.79 4.15 20.54
C TYR A 83 -0.96 5.43 20.76
N CYS A 84 -1.18 6.49 19.97
CA CYS A 84 -0.55 7.80 20.20
C CYS A 84 -0.93 8.35 21.59
N ASP A 85 -2.22 8.32 21.93
CA ASP A 85 -2.72 8.82 23.23
C ASP A 85 -2.07 8.10 24.41
N LYS A 86 -1.92 6.76 24.30
CA LYS A 86 -1.23 5.93 25.31
C LYS A 86 0.23 6.39 25.52
N ASN A 87 0.90 6.79 24.46
CA ASN A 87 2.28 7.28 24.49
C ASN A 87 2.37 8.79 24.73
N LYS A 88 1.24 9.47 25.00
CA LYS A 88 1.15 10.92 25.23
C LYS A 88 1.65 11.75 24.05
N VAL A 89 1.46 11.25 22.84
CA VAL A 89 1.80 11.94 21.60
C VAL A 89 0.54 12.48 20.96
N THR A 90 0.46 13.80 20.77
CA THR A 90 -0.59 14.43 19.98
C THR A 90 -0.13 14.53 18.54
N VAL A 91 -0.90 13.94 17.62
CA VAL A 91 -0.59 13.97 16.18
C VAL A 91 -1.54 14.90 15.44
N THR A 92 -1.01 15.58 14.42
CA THR A 92 -1.81 16.36 13.47
C THR A 92 -1.77 15.66 12.11
N GLU A 93 -2.94 15.30 11.58
CA GLU A 93 -3.06 14.72 10.25
C GLU A 93 -3.21 15.84 9.21
N ILE A 94 -2.25 15.92 8.29
CA ILE A 94 -2.25 16.88 7.18
C ILE A 94 -2.43 16.11 5.88
N LYS A 95 -3.53 16.38 5.15
CA LYS A 95 -3.74 15.82 3.83
C LYS A 95 -3.01 16.66 2.79
N VAL A 96 -2.00 16.09 2.17
CA VAL A 96 -1.14 16.76 1.17
C VAL A 96 -1.60 16.56 -0.27
N GLY A 97 -2.41 15.52 -0.55
CA GLY A 97 -2.90 15.23 -1.89
C GLY A 97 -3.69 13.94 -1.98
N TYR A 98 -3.92 13.51 -3.20
CA TYR A 98 -4.47 12.21 -3.56
C TYR A 98 -3.49 11.51 -4.49
N ASP A 99 -3.39 10.19 -4.38
CA ASP A 99 -2.70 9.34 -5.34
C ASP A 99 -3.66 8.27 -5.86
N GLY A 100 -3.38 7.76 -7.06
CA GLY A 100 -4.11 6.66 -7.66
C GLY A 100 -3.45 5.32 -7.32
N ILE A 101 -4.25 4.26 -7.20
CA ILE A 101 -3.76 2.88 -7.17
C ILE A 101 -4.03 2.29 -8.55
N VAL A 102 -3.04 1.67 -9.14
CA VAL A 102 -3.14 1.04 -10.45
C VAL A 102 -3.04 -0.47 -10.36
N LEU A 103 -3.69 -1.15 -11.29
CA LEU A 103 -3.33 -2.50 -11.74
C LEU A 103 -2.56 -2.31 -13.04
N ALA A 104 -1.36 -2.87 -13.13
CA ALA A 104 -0.50 -2.70 -14.31
C ALA A 104 0.11 -4.02 -14.76
N ASN A 105 0.54 -4.09 -16.03
CA ASN A 105 1.28 -5.20 -16.60
C ASN A 105 2.40 -4.66 -17.52
N SER A 106 3.30 -5.54 -17.96
CA SER A 106 4.29 -5.17 -18.98
C SER A 106 3.66 -4.64 -20.25
N LYS A 107 4.29 -3.68 -20.90
CA LYS A 107 3.90 -3.21 -22.25
C LYS A 107 4.14 -4.21 -23.36
N ASP A 108 4.98 -5.23 -23.12
CA ASP A 108 5.30 -6.26 -24.10
C ASP A 108 4.13 -7.25 -24.33
N VAL A 109 3.05 -7.11 -23.52
CA VAL A 109 1.84 -7.93 -23.66
C VAL A 109 0.59 -7.05 -23.74
N PRO A 110 -0.55 -7.55 -24.23
CA PRO A 110 -1.77 -6.78 -24.36
C PRO A 110 -2.24 -6.16 -23.03
N GLN A 111 -2.76 -4.95 -23.09
CA GLN A 111 -3.39 -4.28 -21.96
C GLN A 111 -4.61 -5.05 -21.46
N LEU A 112 -4.69 -5.31 -20.16
CA LEU A 112 -5.86 -5.96 -19.56
C LEU A 112 -7.03 -4.97 -19.47
N LYS A 113 -8.21 -5.42 -19.89
CA LYS A 113 -9.50 -4.75 -19.64
C LYS A 113 -10.28 -5.56 -18.63
N ILE A 114 -10.61 -4.98 -17.48
CA ILE A 114 -11.24 -5.70 -16.38
C ILE A 114 -12.15 -4.80 -15.57
N SER A 115 -13.28 -5.32 -15.09
CA SER A 115 -14.10 -4.57 -14.14
C SER A 115 -13.49 -4.58 -12.73
N LEU A 116 -13.74 -3.52 -11.96
CA LEU A 116 -13.35 -3.49 -10.55
C LEU A 116 -13.98 -4.63 -9.74
N SER A 117 -15.17 -5.10 -10.16
CA SER A 117 -15.85 -6.23 -9.53
C SER A 117 -15.12 -7.54 -9.79
N ASP A 118 -14.73 -7.82 -11.04
CA ASP A 118 -13.98 -9.02 -11.40
C ASP A 118 -12.59 -9.03 -10.75
N LEU A 119 -11.93 -7.88 -10.72
CA LEU A 119 -10.66 -7.73 -10.02
C LEU A 119 -10.79 -8.05 -8.51
N GLY A 120 -11.83 -7.56 -7.86
CA GLY A 120 -12.10 -7.86 -6.45
C GLY A 120 -12.44 -9.33 -6.24
N LYS A 121 -13.25 -9.93 -7.13
CA LYS A 121 -13.59 -11.35 -7.12
C LYS A 121 -12.35 -12.23 -7.30
N ALA A 122 -11.42 -11.83 -8.17
CA ALA A 122 -10.17 -12.55 -8.41
C ALA A 122 -9.26 -12.59 -7.16
N LEU A 123 -9.19 -11.50 -6.39
CA LEU A 123 -8.16 -11.32 -5.36
C LEU A 123 -8.66 -11.48 -3.91
N THR A 124 -9.97 -11.52 -3.66
CA THR A 124 -10.48 -11.80 -2.31
C THR A 124 -10.23 -13.25 -1.91
N ALA A 125 -9.98 -13.49 -0.62
CA ALA A 125 -9.70 -14.84 -0.11
C ALA A 125 -10.89 -15.80 -0.27
N LYS A 126 -12.12 -15.29 -0.17
CA LYS A 126 -13.34 -16.10 -0.24
C LYS A 126 -14.35 -15.55 -1.24
N VAL A 127 -14.99 -16.45 -1.95
CA VAL A 127 -16.05 -16.16 -2.93
C VAL A 127 -17.29 -17.04 -2.69
N PRO A 128 -18.48 -16.61 -3.13
CA PRO A 128 -19.69 -17.44 -3.05
C PRO A 128 -19.64 -18.57 -4.11
N VAL A 129 -19.93 -19.78 -3.67
CA VAL A 129 -20.14 -20.93 -4.53
C VAL A 129 -21.28 -21.77 -3.93
N ASN A 130 -22.31 -22.02 -4.71
CA ASN A 130 -23.47 -22.83 -4.31
C ASN A 130 -24.08 -22.37 -2.94
N GLY A 131 -24.23 -21.06 -2.75
CA GLY A 131 -24.84 -20.48 -1.55
C GLY A 131 -23.96 -20.49 -0.29
N LYS A 132 -22.66 -20.72 -0.43
CA LYS A 132 -21.69 -20.71 0.69
C LYS A 132 -20.43 -19.93 0.32
N MET A 133 -19.81 -19.26 1.30
CA MET A 133 -18.49 -18.68 1.11
C MET A 133 -17.42 -19.77 1.23
N VAL A 134 -16.64 -19.96 0.17
CA VAL A 134 -15.53 -20.93 0.10
C VAL A 134 -14.21 -20.20 -0.15
N GLU A 135 -13.08 -20.86 0.10
CA GLU A 135 -11.78 -20.36 -0.36
C GLU A 135 -11.82 -20.17 -1.88
N ASN A 136 -11.21 -19.10 -2.38
CA ASN A 136 -11.32 -18.71 -3.77
C ASN A 136 -10.74 -19.78 -4.70
N PRO A 137 -11.55 -20.45 -5.54
CA PRO A 137 -11.09 -21.56 -6.39
C PRO A 137 -10.52 -21.11 -7.74
N TYR A 138 -10.71 -19.85 -8.13
CA TYR A 138 -10.33 -19.35 -9.45
C TYR A 138 -8.82 -19.37 -9.63
N LYS A 139 -8.35 -19.97 -10.72
CA LYS A 139 -6.92 -20.10 -11.05
C LYS A 139 -6.53 -19.18 -12.19
N THR A 140 -7.42 -18.97 -13.15
CA THR A 140 -7.20 -18.09 -14.30
C THR A 140 -8.16 -16.90 -14.24
N TRP A 141 -7.81 -15.84 -14.97
CA TRP A 141 -8.72 -14.69 -15.12
C TRP A 141 -10.04 -15.11 -15.78
N LYS A 142 -9.97 -16.06 -16.72
CA LYS A 142 -11.15 -16.63 -17.38
C LYS A 142 -12.10 -17.38 -16.43
N ASP A 143 -11.58 -17.98 -15.35
CA ASP A 143 -12.43 -18.60 -14.32
C ASP A 143 -13.28 -17.56 -13.59
N VAL A 144 -12.80 -16.33 -13.49
CA VAL A 144 -13.51 -15.22 -12.85
C VAL A 144 -14.61 -14.67 -13.75
N ASN A 145 -14.28 -14.48 -15.03
CA ASN A 145 -15.17 -14.01 -16.09
C ASN A 145 -14.68 -14.57 -17.44
N SER A 146 -15.57 -15.26 -18.17
CA SER A 146 -15.25 -15.94 -19.44
C SER A 146 -14.73 -15.03 -20.55
N GLU A 147 -14.94 -13.72 -20.44
CA GLU A 147 -14.43 -12.72 -21.39
C GLU A 147 -12.97 -12.32 -21.13
N LEU A 148 -12.43 -12.67 -19.96
CA LEU A 148 -11.06 -12.39 -19.59
C LEU A 148 -10.09 -13.44 -20.17
N PRO A 149 -8.80 -13.13 -20.30
CA PRO A 149 -7.82 -14.03 -20.87
C PRO A 149 -7.62 -15.31 -20.04
N ASP A 150 -7.33 -16.40 -20.73
CA ASP A 150 -7.07 -17.71 -20.11
C ASP A 150 -5.60 -17.82 -19.67
N ILE A 151 -5.22 -16.97 -18.72
CA ILE A 151 -3.90 -16.94 -18.09
C ILE A 151 -4.04 -16.99 -16.57
N GLU A 152 -3.02 -17.50 -15.89
CA GLU A 152 -3.00 -17.65 -14.44
C GLU A 152 -3.17 -16.27 -13.74
N ILE A 153 -3.96 -16.24 -12.67
CA ILE A 153 -4.02 -15.06 -11.79
C ILE A 153 -2.73 -15.00 -11.00
N ARG A 154 -1.87 -14.06 -11.37
CA ARG A 154 -0.61 -13.76 -10.66
C ARG A 154 -0.47 -12.26 -10.51
N VAL A 155 -0.60 -11.79 -9.28
CA VAL A 155 -0.58 -10.36 -8.97
C VAL A 155 0.42 -10.08 -7.88
N TYR A 156 1.46 -9.33 -8.22
CA TYR A 156 2.40 -8.77 -7.25
C TYR A 156 1.81 -7.50 -6.62
N GLY A 157 1.91 -7.37 -5.32
CA GLY A 157 1.40 -6.18 -4.65
C GLY A 157 2.04 -5.96 -3.29
N PRO A 158 1.73 -4.81 -2.66
CA PRO A 158 2.33 -4.45 -1.40
C PRO A 158 1.85 -5.34 -0.24
N PRO A 159 2.64 -5.46 0.85
CA PRO A 159 2.35 -6.32 1.99
C PRO A 159 1.23 -5.76 2.89
N THR A 160 0.87 -6.51 3.93
CA THR A 160 -0.19 -6.15 4.88
C THR A 160 0.07 -4.86 5.67
N THR A 161 1.32 -4.39 5.74
CA THR A 161 1.73 -3.13 6.36
C THR A 161 1.43 -1.90 5.50
N SER A 162 1.22 -2.10 4.19
CA SER A 162 1.00 -1.04 3.22
C SER A 162 -0.39 -0.40 3.33
N GLY A 163 -0.41 0.94 3.25
CA GLY A 163 -1.64 1.71 3.11
C GLY A 163 -2.31 1.51 1.74
N THR A 164 -1.51 1.34 0.68
CA THR A 164 -1.97 1.05 -0.69
C THR A 164 -2.75 -0.25 -0.73
N ARG A 165 -2.22 -1.33 -0.15
CA ARG A 165 -2.96 -2.59 -0.01
C ARG A 165 -4.25 -2.45 0.78
N ALA A 166 -4.22 -1.72 1.89
CA ALA A 166 -5.42 -1.51 2.71
C ALA A 166 -6.51 -0.75 1.94
N SER A 167 -6.13 0.27 1.16
CA SER A 167 -7.03 1.05 0.32
C SER A 167 -7.56 0.23 -0.85
N PHE A 168 -6.71 -0.54 -1.52
CA PHE A 168 -7.12 -1.47 -2.58
C PHE A 168 -8.17 -2.47 -2.07
N ALA A 169 -7.90 -3.15 -0.97
CA ALA A 169 -8.81 -4.13 -0.39
C ALA A 169 -10.16 -3.51 0.02
N GLU A 170 -10.16 -2.26 0.48
CA GLU A 170 -11.39 -1.54 0.77
C GLU A 170 -12.18 -1.13 -0.48
N ILE A 171 -11.50 -0.52 -1.46
CA ILE A 171 -12.15 0.04 -2.64
C ILE A 171 -12.59 -1.08 -3.58
N VAL A 172 -11.71 -2.03 -3.87
CA VAL A 172 -11.93 -3.06 -4.87
C VAL A 172 -12.64 -4.27 -4.26
N ASN A 173 -12.04 -4.95 -3.29
CA ASN A 173 -12.61 -6.21 -2.78
C ASN A 173 -13.90 -5.97 -1.97
N GLU A 174 -13.93 -4.97 -1.07
CA GLU A 174 -15.14 -4.72 -0.29
C GLU A 174 -16.19 -3.95 -1.05
N LYS A 175 -15.85 -2.73 -1.56
CA LYS A 175 -16.85 -1.80 -2.09
C LYS A 175 -17.28 -2.12 -3.52
N ALA A 176 -16.31 -2.42 -4.41
CA ALA A 176 -16.64 -2.68 -5.81
C ALA A 176 -17.18 -4.10 -6.04
N TYR A 177 -16.65 -5.09 -5.33
CA TYR A 177 -17.10 -6.47 -5.44
C TYR A 177 -18.13 -6.84 -4.36
N CYS A 178 -17.72 -7.17 -3.15
CA CYS A 178 -18.58 -7.83 -2.16
C CYS A 178 -19.85 -7.05 -1.78
N LYS A 179 -19.79 -5.72 -1.70
CA LYS A 179 -20.99 -4.90 -1.44
C LYS A 179 -21.99 -4.90 -2.59
N LYS A 180 -21.57 -5.20 -3.80
CA LYS A 180 -22.42 -5.19 -4.97
C LYS A 180 -22.90 -6.58 -5.37
N ASP A 181 -22.10 -7.61 -5.09
CA ASP A 181 -22.37 -8.99 -5.49
C ASP A 181 -23.66 -9.54 -4.83
N PRO A 182 -24.64 -10.02 -5.63
CA PRO A 182 -25.92 -10.48 -5.13
C PRO A 182 -25.83 -11.78 -4.33
N GLU A 183 -24.92 -12.70 -4.67
CA GLU A 183 -24.72 -13.97 -3.95
C GLU A 183 -24.09 -13.75 -2.58
N VAL A 184 -23.09 -12.85 -2.50
CA VAL A 184 -22.48 -12.44 -1.23
C VAL A 184 -23.53 -11.83 -0.30
N LYS A 185 -24.44 -11.00 -0.83
CA LYS A 185 -25.56 -10.42 -0.08
C LYS A 185 -26.55 -11.48 0.39
N ALA A 186 -26.93 -12.39 -0.50
CA ALA A 186 -27.91 -13.46 -0.19
C ALA A 186 -27.41 -14.38 0.94
N ILE A 187 -26.08 -14.64 0.99
CA ILE A 187 -25.44 -15.42 2.04
C ILE A 187 -25.37 -14.65 3.38
N GLY A 188 -25.56 -13.32 3.37
CA GLY A 188 -25.41 -12.47 4.55
C GLY A 188 -23.95 -12.27 4.98
N TYR A 189 -22.99 -12.49 4.07
CA TYR A 189 -21.56 -12.32 4.37
C TYR A 189 -21.20 -10.84 4.55
N LYS A 190 -20.49 -10.52 5.61
CA LYS A 190 -20.08 -9.14 5.87
C LYS A 190 -19.05 -8.70 4.84
N ALA A 191 -19.40 -7.74 3.99
CA ALA A 191 -18.53 -7.27 2.90
C ALA A 191 -17.12 -6.85 3.36
N LYS A 192 -16.97 -6.34 4.60
CA LYS A 192 -15.66 -6.02 5.19
C LYS A 192 -14.73 -7.23 5.27
N ASN A 193 -15.25 -8.45 5.36
CA ASN A 193 -14.43 -9.66 5.42
C ASN A 193 -13.75 -9.93 4.07
N CYS A 194 -14.27 -9.39 2.96
CA CYS A 194 -13.65 -9.49 1.64
C CYS A 194 -12.34 -8.69 1.51
N ARG A 195 -12.00 -7.86 2.49
CA ARG A 195 -10.68 -7.22 2.56
C ARG A 195 -9.54 -8.23 2.77
N ALA A 196 -9.86 -9.45 3.22
CA ALA A 196 -8.89 -10.54 3.24
C ALA A 196 -8.53 -10.93 1.81
N MET A 197 -7.25 -10.83 1.49
CA MET A 197 -6.71 -11.21 0.17
C MET A 197 -6.24 -12.66 0.19
N ARG A 198 -6.18 -13.27 -1.00
CA ARG A 198 -5.70 -14.65 -1.21
C ARG A 198 -4.25 -14.80 -0.74
N THR A 199 -3.92 -16.02 -0.29
CA THR A 199 -2.57 -16.41 0.15
C THR A 199 -2.10 -17.70 -0.53
N ASP A 200 -2.78 -18.11 -1.60
CA ASP A 200 -2.54 -19.35 -2.35
C ASP A 200 -1.61 -19.18 -3.57
N GLY A 201 -0.93 -18.04 -3.66
CA GLY A 201 -0.01 -17.70 -4.73
C GLY A 201 -0.58 -16.78 -5.81
N ALA A 202 -1.90 -16.60 -5.89
CA ALA A 202 -2.50 -15.67 -6.86
C ALA A 202 -2.24 -14.20 -6.52
N TYR A 203 -2.10 -13.87 -5.23
CA TYR A 203 -1.58 -12.59 -4.77
C TYR A 203 -0.24 -12.82 -4.04
N ILE A 204 0.79 -12.14 -4.48
CA ILE A 204 2.17 -12.29 -3.98
C ILE A 204 2.64 -10.96 -3.37
N GLU A 205 3.01 -10.99 -2.10
CA GLU A 205 3.59 -9.81 -1.45
C GLU A 205 5.00 -9.56 -1.97
N ALA A 206 5.22 -8.45 -2.67
CA ALA A 206 6.49 -8.10 -3.31
C ALA A 206 7.30 -7.03 -2.56
N GLY A 207 6.95 -6.77 -1.29
CA GLY A 207 7.63 -5.77 -0.45
C GLY A 207 6.94 -4.40 -0.46
N GLU A 208 7.49 -3.49 0.35
CA GLU A 208 6.94 -2.13 0.52
C GLU A 208 7.38 -1.16 -0.59
N GLN A 209 8.42 -1.50 -1.34
CA GLN A 209 8.94 -0.64 -2.41
C GLN A 209 8.27 -0.99 -3.74
N ASP A 210 7.44 -0.09 -4.23
CA ASP A 210 6.67 -0.29 -5.47
C ASP A 210 7.58 -0.54 -6.70
N ASN A 211 8.82 -0.03 -6.70
CA ASN A 211 9.81 -0.32 -7.75
C ASN A 211 10.12 -1.82 -7.90
N LEU A 212 10.07 -2.60 -6.81
CA LEU A 212 10.26 -4.05 -6.88
C LEU A 212 9.12 -4.73 -7.64
N ILE A 213 7.89 -4.19 -7.51
CA ILE A 213 6.74 -4.69 -8.26
C ILE A 213 6.93 -4.41 -9.75
N VAL A 214 7.35 -3.18 -10.11
CA VAL A 214 7.64 -2.82 -11.51
C VAL A 214 8.71 -3.74 -12.11
N GLN A 215 9.79 -4.02 -11.37
CA GLN A 215 10.84 -4.95 -11.82
C GLN A 215 10.27 -6.36 -12.09
N LYS A 216 9.39 -6.86 -11.22
CA LYS A 216 8.74 -8.16 -11.41
C LYS A 216 7.89 -8.22 -12.67
N LEU A 217 7.22 -7.14 -13.06
CA LEU A 217 6.44 -7.08 -14.29
C LEU A 217 7.31 -7.14 -15.55
N ASN A 218 8.55 -6.66 -15.48
CA ASN A 218 9.51 -6.75 -16.57
C ASN A 218 10.12 -8.17 -16.70
N GLU A 219 10.14 -8.94 -15.60
CA GLU A 219 10.66 -10.31 -15.55
C GLU A 219 9.56 -11.35 -15.85
N ASP A 220 8.31 -11.09 -15.44
CA ASP A 220 7.16 -11.99 -15.59
C ASP A 220 6.05 -11.31 -16.41
N LEU A 221 6.07 -11.52 -17.71
CA LEU A 221 5.14 -10.92 -18.67
C LEU A 221 3.68 -11.38 -18.46
N THR A 222 3.44 -12.44 -17.70
CA THR A 222 2.09 -12.95 -17.42
C THR A 222 1.50 -12.37 -16.13
N ALA A 223 2.31 -11.67 -15.35
CA ALA A 223 1.91 -11.11 -14.06
C ALA A 223 1.33 -9.69 -14.18
N PHE A 224 0.61 -9.34 -13.15
CA PHE A 224 0.09 -7.99 -12.90
C PHE A 224 0.69 -7.44 -11.61
N GLY A 225 0.69 -6.11 -11.49
CA GLY A 225 1.18 -5.42 -10.30
C GLY A 225 0.17 -4.41 -9.76
N ILE A 226 0.10 -4.29 -8.43
CA ILE A 226 -0.71 -3.26 -7.75
C ILE A 226 0.25 -2.33 -7.02
N PHE A 227 0.25 -1.04 -7.39
CA PHE A 227 1.12 -0.02 -6.81
C PHE A 227 0.58 1.39 -7.05
N GLY A 228 1.28 2.42 -6.55
CA GLY A 228 0.90 3.82 -6.71
C GLY A 228 1.08 4.33 -8.15
N PHE A 229 0.16 5.19 -8.60
CA PHE A 229 0.15 5.75 -9.98
C PHE A 229 1.47 6.45 -10.34
N SER A 230 2.12 7.10 -9.38
CA SER A 230 3.40 7.77 -9.62
C SER A 230 4.49 6.85 -10.16
N TYR A 231 4.47 5.56 -9.78
CA TYR A 231 5.42 4.56 -10.29
C TYR A 231 5.05 4.08 -11.70
N LEU A 232 3.76 4.05 -12.04
CA LEU A 232 3.33 3.80 -13.41
C LEU A 232 3.81 4.93 -14.34
N ASP A 233 3.63 6.18 -13.93
CA ASP A 233 4.04 7.37 -14.69
C ASP A 233 5.55 7.39 -14.94
N GLN A 234 6.35 7.13 -13.89
CA GLN A 234 7.81 7.08 -13.98
C GLN A 234 8.37 5.90 -14.79
N ASN A 235 7.60 4.84 -15.01
CA ASN A 235 8.00 3.64 -15.75
C ASN A 235 7.08 3.36 -16.95
N SER A 236 6.45 4.41 -17.48
CA SER A 236 5.48 4.33 -18.56
C SER A 236 6.06 3.87 -19.90
N ASP A 237 7.35 3.71 -20.03
CA ASP A 237 8.07 3.10 -21.14
C ASP A 237 8.03 1.55 -21.11
N THR A 238 7.96 0.92 -19.93
CA THR A 238 8.02 -0.54 -19.76
C THR A 238 6.74 -1.18 -19.24
N VAL A 239 5.92 -0.43 -18.47
CA VAL A 239 4.66 -0.91 -17.93
C VAL A 239 3.47 -0.07 -18.36
N GLN A 240 2.29 -0.66 -18.36
CA GLN A 240 1.02 -0.02 -18.70
C GLN A 240 -0.06 -0.35 -17.69
N GLY A 241 -0.95 0.61 -17.41
CA GLY A 241 -2.10 0.42 -16.53
C GLY A 241 -3.20 -0.39 -17.22
N ALA A 242 -3.89 -1.25 -16.48
CA ALA A 242 -5.10 -1.91 -16.94
C ALA A 242 -6.23 -0.89 -17.16
N GLU A 243 -7.11 -1.17 -18.14
CA GLU A 243 -8.35 -0.41 -18.35
C GLU A 243 -9.41 -0.93 -17.36
N LEU A 244 -9.79 -0.09 -16.41
CA LEU A 244 -10.73 -0.43 -15.33
C LEU A 244 -12.13 0.13 -15.61
N SER A 245 -13.19 -0.71 -15.43
CA SER A 245 -14.60 -0.34 -15.58
C SER A 245 -15.44 -0.62 -14.33
#